data_691a2cdbfc40d92fe425dcd13b82123f
#
_entry.id   691a2cdbfc40d92fe425dcd13b82123f
#
_cell.length_a   1.000
_cell.length_b   1.000
_cell.length_c   1.000
_cell.angle_alpha   90.00
_cell.angle_beta   90.00
_cell.angle_gamma   90.00
#
_symmetry.space_group_name_H-M   'P 1'
#
loop_
_entity.id
_entity.type
_entity.pdbx_description
1 polymer ?
#
loop_
_entity_poly.entity_id
_entity_poly.type
_entity_poly.pdbx_seq_one_letter_code
_entity_poly.pdbx_strand_id
1 'polypeptide(L)'
;MTSEDIMEVALDLAQITEIPRDSAIHVRSDNIRTVLATIDCDVSDLLLARAFKCDAVLTHHPEGTAGLHGWQVMRNQIEQMVECGVPIARAEAALQRRMQQVETANHPRNYLRVVQAAQLLKLGFLNVHVPCDLITRRLISEKLAGFNDPKSRATVAEVIAALQEFPEHRAAATEPQVRLGAPDRLAGRVAVAMGGYTNGGVDVLRAYFDAGVGTVLMMHFPDADLREAREQKLAGNLVVTGHMASDSIGINVFLDELQRLGLTITRAGGIVVP
;
A
#
# COMPACT_ATOMS: atom_id res chain seq x y z
N MET A 1 -13.89 18.28 11.70
CA MET A 1 -14.30 17.46 10.54
C MET A 1 -15.12 16.28 11.04
N THR A 2 -15.96 15.68 10.21
CA THR A 2 -16.59 14.38 10.47
C THR A 2 -15.69 13.23 9.98
N SER A 3 -16.02 12.00 10.31
CA SER A 3 -15.35 10.81 9.76
C SER A 3 -15.51 10.72 8.23
N GLU A 4 -16.64 11.16 7.73
CA GLU A 4 -16.97 11.23 6.29
C GLU A 4 -16.08 12.24 5.57
N ASP A 5 -15.92 13.44 6.13
CA ASP A 5 -15.03 14.47 5.55
C ASP A 5 -13.59 13.96 5.42
N ILE A 6 -13.10 13.23 6.44
CA ILE A 6 -11.75 12.64 6.41
C ILE A 6 -11.64 11.60 5.30
N MET A 7 -12.64 10.75 5.14
CA MET A 7 -12.66 9.75 4.07
C MET A 7 -12.74 10.42 2.68
N GLU A 8 -13.56 11.45 2.52
CA GLU A 8 -13.68 12.19 1.26
C GLU A 8 -12.34 12.79 0.82
N VAL A 9 -11.60 13.41 1.76
CA VAL A 9 -10.24 13.92 1.47
C VAL A 9 -9.32 12.82 0.94
N ALA A 10 -9.38 11.60 1.49
CA ALA A 10 -8.58 10.48 1.01
C ALA A 10 -8.97 10.05 -0.41
N LEU A 11 -10.28 9.99 -0.70
CA LEU A 11 -10.79 9.63 -2.02
C LEU A 11 -10.39 10.68 -3.08
N ASP A 12 -10.52 11.95 -2.76
CA ASP A 12 -10.14 13.06 -3.64
C ASP A 12 -8.64 13.02 -3.99
N LEU A 13 -7.78 12.84 -2.99
CA LEU A 13 -6.33 12.73 -3.20
C LEU A 13 -5.95 11.50 -4.03
N ALA A 14 -6.68 10.40 -3.85
CA ALA A 14 -6.50 9.17 -4.62
C ALA A 14 -7.13 9.23 -6.02
N GLN A 15 -7.95 10.26 -6.31
CA GLN A 15 -8.72 10.44 -7.56
C GLN A 15 -9.70 9.28 -7.82
N ILE A 16 -10.38 8.82 -6.78
CA ILE A 16 -11.43 7.79 -6.84
C ILE A 16 -12.71 8.31 -6.18
N THR A 17 -13.87 7.75 -6.56
CA THR A 17 -15.18 8.22 -6.10
C THR A 17 -15.87 7.30 -5.11
N GLU A 18 -15.42 6.05 -5.00
CA GLU A 18 -16.03 5.06 -4.13
C GLU A 18 -15.05 4.61 -3.05
N ILE A 19 -15.55 4.35 -1.85
CA ILE A 19 -14.75 3.79 -0.77
C ILE A 19 -14.38 2.34 -1.13
N PRO A 20 -13.08 2.01 -1.28
CA PRO A 20 -12.65 0.65 -1.57
C PRO A 20 -13.03 -0.33 -0.44
N ARG A 21 -13.19 -1.61 -0.78
CA ARG A 21 -13.61 -2.66 0.16
C ARG A 21 -12.67 -2.88 1.34
N ASP A 22 -11.42 -2.41 1.24
CA ASP A 22 -10.40 -2.47 2.27
C ASP A 22 -10.28 -1.19 3.10
N SER A 23 -11.15 -0.22 2.88
CA SER A 23 -11.21 1.04 3.62
C SER A 23 -12.61 1.22 4.21
N ALA A 24 -12.70 1.74 5.43
CA ALA A 24 -13.99 1.88 6.11
C ALA A 24 -13.99 2.92 7.23
N ILE A 25 -15.18 3.45 7.50
CA ILE A 25 -15.49 4.15 8.75
C ILE A 25 -16.14 3.12 9.69
N HIS A 26 -15.39 2.68 10.70
CA HIS A 26 -15.83 1.66 11.65
C HIS A 26 -16.67 2.23 12.80
N VAL A 27 -16.27 3.39 13.30
CA VAL A 27 -16.98 4.15 14.34
C VAL A 27 -17.05 5.60 13.89
N ARG A 28 -18.25 6.07 13.59
CA ARG A 28 -18.50 7.46 13.18
C ARG A 28 -18.24 8.41 14.31
N SER A 29 -17.70 9.58 14.00
CA SER A 29 -17.51 10.67 14.92
C SER A 29 -17.67 12.01 14.19
N ASP A 30 -18.30 12.96 14.88
CA ASP A 30 -18.41 14.33 14.45
C ASP A 30 -17.44 15.21 15.25
N ASN A 31 -17.12 16.39 14.76
CA ASN A 31 -16.27 17.37 15.43
C ASN A 31 -14.85 16.86 15.77
N ILE A 32 -14.28 16.01 14.91
CA ILE A 32 -12.91 15.54 15.03
C ILE A 32 -11.97 16.72 14.86
N ARG A 33 -11.05 16.91 15.83
CA ARG A 33 -9.99 17.93 15.84
C ARG A 33 -8.60 17.30 16.00
N THR A 34 -8.53 16.19 16.73
CA THR A 34 -7.29 15.51 17.08
C THR A 34 -7.36 14.05 16.69
N VAL A 35 -6.36 13.59 15.96
CA VAL A 35 -6.29 12.23 15.41
C VAL A 35 -4.96 11.58 15.77
N LEU A 36 -5.02 10.34 16.25
CA LEU A 36 -3.87 9.44 16.27
C LEU A 36 -3.86 8.67 14.93
N ALA A 37 -2.81 8.82 14.16
CA ALA A 37 -2.62 8.12 12.89
C ALA A 37 -1.59 7.00 13.05
N THR A 38 -1.89 5.80 12.51
CA THR A 38 -1.05 4.61 12.61
C THR A 38 -1.04 3.83 11.29
N ILE A 39 -0.05 2.97 11.07
CA ILE A 39 -0.11 1.98 9.98
C ILE A 39 -0.96 0.79 10.44
N ASP A 40 -0.55 0.11 11.49
CA ASP A 40 -1.32 -0.93 12.16
C ASP A 40 -2.06 -0.35 13.36
N CYS A 41 -3.18 -0.96 13.74
CA CYS A 41 -3.93 -0.58 14.94
C CYS A 41 -4.34 -1.81 15.74
N ASP A 42 -4.11 -1.77 17.03
CA ASP A 42 -4.73 -2.70 17.96
C ASP A 42 -5.36 -1.97 19.14
N VAL A 43 -5.80 -2.72 20.18
CA VAL A 43 -6.46 -2.13 21.34
C VAL A 43 -5.51 -1.21 22.12
N SER A 44 -4.21 -1.44 22.09
CA SER A 44 -3.21 -0.58 22.74
C SER A 44 -3.15 0.80 22.11
N ASP A 45 -3.28 0.90 20.80
CA ASP A 45 -3.27 2.18 20.08
C ASP A 45 -4.53 3.00 20.39
N LEU A 46 -5.68 2.32 20.51
CA LEU A 46 -6.92 2.97 20.96
C LEU A 46 -6.80 3.51 22.38
N LEU A 47 -6.17 2.76 23.30
CA LEU A 47 -5.91 3.22 24.67
C LEU A 47 -4.92 4.39 24.68
N LEU A 48 -3.90 4.35 23.81
CA LEU A 48 -2.96 5.45 23.63
C LEU A 48 -3.69 6.71 23.14
N ALA A 49 -4.55 6.58 22.13
CA ALA A 49 -5.39 7.68 21.62
C ALA A 49 -6.23 8.31 22.75
N ARG A 50 -6.84 7.49 23.62
CA ARG A 50 -7.57 7.99 24.81
C ARG A 50 -6.68 8.73 25.79
N ALA A 51 -5.47 8.22 26.07
CA ALA A 51 -4.50 8.87 26.95
C ALA A 51 -4.06 10.24 26.41
N PHE A 52 -3.88 10.36 25.10
CA PHE A 52 -3.55 11.60 24.41
C PHE A 52 -4.77 12.49 24.11
N LYS A 53 -5.98 12.08 24.52
CA LYS A 53 -7.24 12.80 24.30
C LYS A 53 -7.54 13.04 22.83
N CYS A 54 -7.20 12.09 21.96
CA CYS A 54 -7.59 12.12 20.56
C CYS A 54 -9.10 11.90 20.42
N ASP A 55 -9.71 12.53 19.41
CA ASP A 55 -11.12 12.37 19.07
C ASP A 55 -11.34 11.12 18.22
N ALA A 56 -10.33 10.76 17.41
CA ALA A 56 -10.38 9.61 16.51
C ALA A 56 -9.01 8.93 16.34
N VAL A 57 -9.06 7.67 15.90
CA VAL A 57 -7.92 6.91 15.38
C VAL A 57 -8.13 6.66 13.89
N LEU A 58 -7.10 6.98 13.12
CA LEU A 58 -7.00 6.72 11.69
C LEU A 58 -5.87 5.71 11.49
N THR A 59 -6.20 4.50 11.04
CA THR A 59 -5.19 3.50 10.69
C THR A 59 -5.11 3.31 9.18
N HIS A 60 -3.95 2.88 8.68
CA HIS A 60 -3.79 2.56 7.28
C HIS A 60 -4.29 1.15 6.99
N HIS A 61 -3.71 0.15 7.64
CA HIS A 61 -4.06 -1.23 7.38
C HIS A 61 -5.51 -1.55 7.73
N PRO A 62 -6.15 -2.44 6.95
CA PRO A 62 -7.57 -2.70 7.08
C PRO A 62 -7.95 -3.43 8.36
N GLU A 63 -8.92 -2.88 9.08
CA GLU A 63 -9.53 -3.46 10.27
C GLU A 63 -11.00 -3.83 10.02
N GLY A 64 -11.62 -4.46 10.99
CA GLY A 64 -13.03 -4.80 10.93
C GLY A 64 -13.42 -5.64 9.72
N THR A 65 -14.57 -5.34 9.14
CA THR A 65 -15.05 -5.98 7.91
C THR A 65 -14.23 -5.61 6.68
N ALA A 66 -13.57 -4.44 6.68
CA ALA A 66 -12.63 -4.05 5.63
C ALA A 66 -11.41 -4.99 5.61
N GLY A 67 -10.88 -5.39 6.77
CA GLY A 67 -9.84 -6.40 6.86
C GLY A 67 -10.27 -7.80 6.43
N LEU A 68 -11.56 -8.14 6.63
CA LEU A 68 -12.11 -9.44 6.21
C LEU A 68 -12.30 -9.52 4.70
N HIS A 69 -12.79 -8.44 4.08
CA HIS A 69 -13.18 -8.41 2.66
C HIS A 69 -12.20 -7.66 1.75
N GLY A 70 -11.14 -7.08 2.32
CA GLY A 70 -10.16 -6.27 1.59
C GLY A 70 -9.49 -6.99 0.42
N TRP A 71 -9.39 -8.32 0.46
CA TRP A 71 -8.86 -9.12 -0.64
C TRP A 71 -9.54 -8.83 -2.00
N GLN A 72 -10.78 -8.31 -1.99
CA GLN A 72 -11.52 -8.02 -3.22
C GLN A 72 -10.90 -6.87 -4.02
N VAL A 73 -10.19 -5.94 -3.37
CA VAL A 73 -9.49 -4.84 -4.06
C VAL A 73 -8.24 -5.31 -4.81
N MET A 74 -7.80 -6.56 -4.60
CA MET A 74 -6.71 -7.14 -5.38
C MET A 74 -6.99 -7.14 -6.89
N ARG A 75 -8.26 -7.06 -7.30
CA ARG A 75 -8.65 -6.93 -8.71
C ARG A 75 -8.05 -5.69 -9.38
N ASN A 76 -7.69 -4.65 -8.63
CA ASN A 76 -6.96 -3.48 -9.16
C ASN A 76 -5.63 -3.87 -9.81
N GLN A 77 -5.02 -4.98 -9.38
CA GLN A 77 -3.78 -5.48 -9.98
C GLN A 77 -3.99 -5.98 -11.42
N ILE A 78 -5.22 -6.38 -11.79
CA ILE A 78 -5.55 -6.79 -13.17
C ILE A 78 -5.37 -5.58 -14.09
N GLU A 79 -5.93 -4.43 -13.73
CA GLU A 79 -5.81 -3.20 -14.49
C GLU A 79 -4.34 -2.76 -14.59
N GLN A 80 -3.60 -2.82 -13.47
CA GLN A 80 -2.17 -2.50 -13.45
C GLN A 80 -1.34 -3.40 -14.38
N MET A 81 -1.65 -4.69 -14.44
CA MET A 81 -1.02 -5.62 -15.38
C MET A 81 -1.39 -5.30 -16.83
N VAL A 82 -2.66 -4.96 -17.09
CA VAL A 82 -3.13 -4.58 -18.44
C VAL A 82 -2.46 -3.29 -18.92
N GLU A 83 -2.31 -2.28 -18.07
CA GLU A 83 -1.53 -1.05 -18.35
C GLU A 83 -0.09 -1.38 -18.75
N CYS A 84 0.47 -2.46 -18.22
CA CYS A 84 1.79 -2.98 -18.56
C CYS A 84 1.79 -3.96 -19.74
N GLY A 85 0.66 -4.09 -20.48
CA GLY A 85 0.57 -4.90 -21.69
C GLY A 85 0.30 -6.39 -21.45
N VAL A 86 -0.05 -6.80 -20.23
CA VAL A 86 -0.52 -8.17 -19.96
C VAL A 86 -1.94 -8.31 -20.52
N PRO A 87 -2.23 -9.33 -21.36
CA PRO A 87 -3.60 -9.59 -21.79
C PRO A 87 -4.52 -9.86 -20.60
N ILE A 88 -5.74 -9.28 -20.61
CA ILE A 88 -6.66 -9.32 -19.47
C ILE A 88 -6.91 -10.74 -18.95
N ALA A 89 -7.14 -11.70 -19.82
CA ALA A 89 -7.38 -13.10 -19.41
C ALA A 89 -6.15 -13.74 -18.73
N ARG A 90 -4.94 -13.30 -19.07
CA ARG A 90 -3.69 -13.73 -18.41
C ARG A 90 -3.54 -13.05 -17.06
N ALA A 91 -3.91 -11.78 -16.94
CA ALA A 91 -3.88 -11.03 -15.69
C ALA A 91 -4.87 -11.63 -14.66
N GLU A 92 -6.10 -11.93 -15.07
CA GLU A 92 -7.09 -12.61 -14.24
C GLU A 92 -6.60 -13.98 -13.75
N ALA A 93 -6.10 -14.82 -14.66
CA ALA A 93 -5.58 -16.14 -14.33
C ALA A 93 -4.38 -16.07 -13.37
N ALA A 94 -3.45 -15.12 -13.59
CA ALA A 94 -2.28 -14.94 -12.73
C ALA A 94 -2.64 -14.53 -11.30
N LEU A 95 -3.69 -13.73 -11.13
CA LEU A 95 -4.08 -13.24 -9.80
C LEU A 95 -4.90 -14.24 -8.99
N GLN A 96 -5.59 -15.18 -9.64
CA GLN A 96 -6.59 -16.05 -9.03
C GLN A 96 -6.07 -16.83 -7.81
N ARG A 97 -4.90 -17.47 -7.94
CA ARG A 97 -4.28 -18.26 -6.86
C ARG A 97 -4.05 -17.41 -5.61
N ARG A 98 -3.49 -16.22 -5.79
CA ARG A 98 -3.17 -15.32 -4.68
C ARG A 98 -4.42 -14.76 -4.02
N MET A 99 -5.42 -14.36 -4.79
CA MET A 99 -6.70 -13.90 -4.24
C MET A 99 -7.33 -14.97 -3.35
N GLN A 100 -7.35 -16.24 -3.79
CA GLN A 100 -7.89 -17.34 -3.01
C GLN A 100 -7.09 -17.58 -1.72
N GLN A 101 -5.74 -17.50 -1.77
CA GLN A 101 -4.90 -17.63 -0.57
C GLN A 101 -5.21 -16.53 0.46
N VAL A 102 -5.34 -15.28 0.00
CA VAL A 102 -5.62 -14.14 0.87
C VAL A 102 -7.02 -14.22 1.46
N GLU A 103 -8.03 -14.57 0.66
CA GLU A 103 -9.41 -14.80 1.14
C GLU A 103 -9.43 -15.88 2.23
N THR A 104 -8.82 -17.02 1.97
CA THR A 104 -8.76 -18.14 2.93
C THR A 104 -8.02 -17.74 4.22
N ALA A 105 -6.95 -16.95 4.13
CA ALA A 105 -6.21 -16.47 5.30
C ALA A 105 -7.00 -15.43 6.11
N ASN A 106 -7.82 -14.61 5.45
CA ASN A 106 -8.64 -13.60 6.13
C ASN A 106 -9.89 -14.17 6.79
N HIS A 107 -10.45 -15.25 6.26
CA HIS A 107 -11.71 -15.83 6.73
C HIS A 107 -11.77 -16.11 8.25
N PRO A 108 -10.72 -16.64 8.92
CA PRO A 108 -10.74 -16.91 10.36
C PRO A 108 -10.43 -15.70 11.25
N ARG A 109 -10.24 -14.48 10.69
CA ARG A 109 -9.86 -13.30 11.49
C ARG A 109 -10.93 -12.94 12.51
N ASN A 110 -10.50 -12.55 13.71
CA ASN A 110 -11.35 -11.85 14.67
C ASN A 110 -11.47 -10.37 14.28
N TYR A 111 -12.36 -10.07 13.35
CA TYR A 111 -12.54 -8.74 12.78
C TYR A 111 -13.28 -7.75 13.70
N LEU A 112 -13.87 -8.20 14.82
CA LEU A 112 -14.62 -7.33 15.71
C LEU A 112 -13.79 -6.74 16.84
N ARG A 113 -12.67 -7.35 17.21
CA ARG A 113 -11.93 -7.02 18.44
C ARG A 113 -11.56 -5.54 18.55
N VAL A 114 -10.93 -4.98 17.53
CA VAL A 114 -10.46 -3.59 17.55
C VAL A 114 -11.63 -2.62 17.40
N VAL A 115 -12.58 -2.93 16.51
CA VAL A 115 -13.78 -2.10 16.29
C VAL A 115 -14.63 -1.99 17.56
N GLN A 116 -14.85 -3.10 18.25
CA GLN A 116 -15.61 -3.09 19.51
C GLN A 116 -14.88 -2.31 20.61
N ALA A 117 -13.55 -2.40 20.68
CA ALA A 117 -12.78 -1.60 21.63
C ALA A 117 -12.91 -0.09 21.34
N ALA A 118 -12.86 0.33 20.08
CA ALA A 118 -13.09 1.71 19.69
C ALA A 118 -14.50 2.20 20.07
N GLN A 119 -15.52 1.36 19.86
CA GLN A 119 -16.90 1.64 20.27
C GLN A 119 -17.03 1.84 21.79
N LEU A 120 -16.45 0.93 22.59
CA LEU A 120 -16.46 1.03 24.06
C LEU A 120 -15.72 2.28 24.57
N LEU A 121 -14.64 2.66 23.88
CA LEU A 121 -13.86 3.86 24.21
C LEU A 121 -14.51 5.15 23.67
N LYS A 122 -15.57 5.05 22.86
CA LYS A 122 -16.22 6.18 22.18
C LYS A 122 -15.23 7.02 21.38
N LEU A 123 -14.34 6.36 20.64
CA LEU A 123 -13.40 6.99 19.72
C LEU A 123 -13.92 6.84 18.28
N GLY A 124 -13.81 7.91 17.50
CA GLY A 124 -13.92 7.77 16.04
C GLY A 124 -12.86 6.76 15.56
N PHE A 125 -13.24 5.85 14.65
CA PHE A 125 -12.30 4.86 14.13
C PHE A 125 -12.53 4.60 12.66
N LEU A 126 -11.50 4.80 11.84
CA LEU A 126 -11.54 4.57 10.41
C LEU A 126 -10.19 4.05 9.91
N ASN A 127 -10.23 3.31 8.81
CA ASN A 127 -9.02 2.96 8.08
C ASN A 127 -9.08 3.41 6.61
N VAL A 128 -7.91 3.81 6.08
CA VAL A 128 -7.75 4.27 4.69
C VAL A 128 -6.54 3.57 4.08
N HIS A 129 -6.77 2.51 3.31
CA HIS A 129 -5.72 1.66 2.74
C HIS A 129 -5.45 1.99 1.27
N VAL A 130 -6.20 1.39 0.33
CA VAL A 130 -5.98 1.62 -1.11
C VAL A 130 -5.93 3.09 -1.51
N PRO A 131 -6.70 4.04 -0.95
CA PRO A 131 -6.52 5.44 -1.32
C PRO A 131 -5.09 5.95 -1.09
N CYS A 132 -4.48 5.64 0.07
CA CYS A 132 -3.09 6.02 0.36
C CYS A 132 -2.10 5.29 -0.56
N ASP A 133 -2.30 4.00 -0.81
CA ASP A 133 -1.47 3.20 -1.72
C ASP A 133 -1.48 3.75 -3.15
N LEU A 134 -2.64 4.20 -3.63
CA LEU A 134 -2.76 4.81 -4.96
C LEU A 134 -2.00 6.13 -5.05
N ILE A 135 -1.98 6.92 -3.97
CA ILE A 135 -1.14 8.12 -3.88
C ILE A 135 0.34 7.73 -3.98
N THR A 136 0.78 6.75 -3.19
CA THR A 136 2.15 6.20 -3.25
C THR A 136 2.50 5.73 -4.65
N ARG A 137 1.64 4.88 -5.25
CA ARG A 137 1.85 4.35 -6.61
C ARG A 137 2.02 5.47 -7.63
N ARG A 138 1.15 6.48 -7.58
CA ARG A 138 1.21 7.63 -8.50
C ARG A 138 2.53 8.38 -8.35
N LEU A 139 2.91 8.77 -7.14
CA LEU A 139 4.13 9.55 -6.89
C LEU A 139 5.39 8.78 -7.32
N ILE A 140 5.48 7.49 -7.01
CA ILE A 140 6.59 6.65 -7.45
C ILE A 140 6.59 6.50 -8.98
N SER A 141 5.43 6.31 -9.60
CA SER A 141 5.32 6.18 -11.06
C SER A 141 5.73 7.45 -11.78
N GLU A 142 5.31 8.62 -11.29
CA GLU A 142 5.71 9.93 -11.80
C GLU A 142 7.23 10.13 -11.68
N LYS A 143 7.80 9.81 -10.53
CA LYS A 143 9.24 9.88 -10.27
C LYS A 143 10.05 9.02 -11.24
N LEU A 144 9.52 7.85 -11.57
CA LEU A 144 10.20 6.86 -12.41
C LEU A 144 9.79 6.93 -13.90
N ALA A 145 8.99 7.90 -14.30
CA ALA A 145 8.50 8.00 -15.69
C ALA A 145 9.62 8.01 -16.73
N GLY A 146 10.72 8.71 -16.46
CA GLY A 146 11.89 8.79 -17.33
C GLY A 146 12.61 7.45 -17.56
N PHE A 147 12.48 6.49 -16.66
CA PHE A 147 13.07 5.15 -16.82
C PHE A 147 12.32 4.32 -17.87
N ASN A 148 11.08 4.66 -18.17
CA ASN A 148 10.25 3.95 -19.14
C ASN A 148 10.44 4.43 -20.60
N ASP A 149 11.38 5.34 -20.87
CA ASP A 149 11.80 5.65 -22.24
C ASP A 149 12.41 4.39 -22.88
N PRO A 150 11.96 3.95 -24.06
CA PRO A 150 12.52 2.77 -24.76
C PRO A 150 14.03 2.87 -25.04
N LYS A 151 14.58 4.08 -25.03
CA LYS A 151 16.03 4.33 -25.20
C LYS A 151 16.79 4.32 -23.87
N SER A 152 16.10 4.26 -22.74
CA SER A 152 16.74 4.24 -21.43
C SER A 152 17.71 3.06 -21.31
N ARG A 153 18.87 3.33 -20.75
CA ARG A 153 19.89 2.33 -20.39
C ARG A 153 20.13 2.31 -18.89
N ALA A 154 19.19 2.89 -18.14
CA ALA A 154 19.30 2.95 -16.70
C ALA A 154 19.35 1.54 -16.07
N THR A 155 20.12 1.43 -15.03
CA THR A 155 20.29 0.21 -14.24
C THR A 155 19.25 0.13 -13.13
N VAL A 156 19.09 -1.04 -12.53
CA VAL A 156 18.25 -1.22 -11.32
C VAL A 156 18.77 -0.39 -10.15
N ALA A 157 20.09 -0.21 -10.04
CA ALA A 157 20.69 0.65 -9.01
C ALA A 157 20.26 2.12 -9.15
N GLU A 158 20.13 2.63 -10.38
CA GLU A 158 19.65 4.00 -10.61
C GLU A 158 18.15 4.14 -10.29
N VAL A 159 17.33 3.10 -10.53
CA VAL A 159 15.93 3.07 -10.06
C VAL A 159 15.87 3.13 -8.54
N ILE A 160 16.71 2.36 -7.83
CA ILE A 160 16.80 2.39 -6.36
C ILE A 160 17.24 3.77 -5.88
N ALA A 161 18.23 4.38 -6.51
CA ALA A 161 18.69 5.72 -6.17
C ALA A 161 17.55 6.76 -6.30
N ALA A 162 16.74 6.66 -7.35
CA ALA A 162 15.57 7.53 -7.51
C ALA A 162 14.49 7.30 -6.42
N LEU A 163 14.27 6.06 -5.98
CA LEU A 163 13.38 5.78 -4.86
C LEU A 163 13.90 6.37 -3.55
N GLN A 164 15.22 6.35 -3.33
CA GLN A 164 15.85 6.95 -2.14
C GLN A 164 15.77 8.48 -2.11
N GLU A 165 15.29 9.14 -3.16
CA GLU A 165 14.98 10.57 -3.10
C GLU A 165 13.69 10.87 -2.32
N PHE A 166 12.81 9.88 -2.11
CA PHE A 166 11.69 10.03 -1.18
C PHE A 166 12.21 10.10 0.26
N PRO A 167 11.80 11.11 1.03
CA PRO A 167 12.29 11.29 2.40
C PRO A 167 11.94 10.10 3.31
N GLU A 168 10.80 9.44 3.10
CA GLU A 168 10.39 8.25 3.83
C GLU A 168 11.36 7.07 3.60
N HIS A 169 11.81 6.86 2.37
CA HIS A 169 12.80 5.83 2.07
C HIS A 169 14.17 6.12 2.70
N ARG A 170 14.55 7.39 2.82
CA ARG A 170 15.81 7.77 3.51
C ARG A 170 15.71 7.63 5.03
N ALA A 171 14.55 7.93 5.61
CA ALA A 171 14.34 7.87 7.06
C ALA A 171 14.06 6.45 7.58
N ALA A 172 13.63 5.54 6.70
CA ALA A 172 13.28 4.19 7.09
C ALA A 172 14.51 3.35 7.46
N ALA A 173 14.31 2.41 8.40
CA ALA A 173 15.33 1.42 8.75
C ALA A 173 15.55 0.34 7.67
N THR A 174 14.62 0.25 6.70
CA THR A 174 14.68 -0.72 5.59
C THR A 174 14.92 -0.01 4.27
N GLU A 175 15.99 -0.37 3.57
CA GLU A 175 16.29 0.17 2.25
C GLU A 175 15.62 -0.67 1.14
N PRO A 176 15.34 -0.08 -0.04
CA PRO A 176 14.94 -0.84 -1.22
C PRO A 176 15.97 -1.92 -1.59
N GLN A 177 15.51 -3.16 -1.83
CA GLN A 177 16.35 -4.34 -2.03
C GLN A 177 16.04 -5.02 -3.36
N VAL A 178 17.09 -5.35 -4.13
CA VAL A 178 16.95 -6.27 -5.27
C VAL A 178 16.81 -7.69 -4.74
N ARG A 179 15.63 -8.30 -4.95
CA ARG A 179 15.33 -9.67 -4.51
C ARG A 179 15.47 -10.70 -5.65
N LEU A 180 15.27 -10.26 -6.89
CA LEU A 180 15.53 -11.04 -8.11
C LEU A 180 16.25 -10.13 -9.10
N GLY A 181 17.19 -10.68 -9.88
CA GLY A 181 18.05 -9.88 -10.75
C GLY A 181 19.31 -9.38 -10.06
N ALA A 182 19.87 -8.26 -10.53
CA ALA A 182 21.07 -7.64 -9.95
C ALA A 182 21.05 -6.10 -10.13
N PRO A 183 21.71 -5.33 -9.25
CA PRO A 183 21.72 -3.87 -9.31
C PRO A 183 22.31 -3.29 -10.60
N ASP A 184 23.28 -3.93 -11.20
CA ASP A 184 23.99 -3.52 -12.42
C ASP A 184 23.25 -3.91 -13.72
N ARG A 185 22.15 -4.68 -13.62
CA ARG A 185 21.31 -4.99 -14.77
C ARG A 185 20.53 -3.78 -15.26
N LEU A 186 20.27 -3.75 -16.56
CA LEU A 186 19.35 -2.76 -17.12
C LEU A 186 17.96 -2.93 -16.51
N ALA A 187 17.36 -1.84 -16.10
CA ALA A 187 16.03 -1.84 -15.51
C ALA A 187 14.93 -2.23 -16.51
N GLY A 188 15.12 -1.86 -17.77
CA GLY A 188 14.07 -2.01 -18.79
C GLY A 188 12.83 -1.20 -18.40
N ARG A 189 11.67 -1.62 -18.86
CA ARG A 189 10.41 -1.02 -18.42
C ARG A 189 10.15 -1.33 -16.95
N VAL A 190 9.87 -0.29 -16.16
CA VAL A 190 9.61 -0.38 -14.72
C VAL A 190 8.11 -0.35 -14.45
N ALA A 191 7.59 -1.35 -13.74
CA ALA A 191 6.21 -1.39 -13.26
C ALA A 191 6.16 -1.18 -11.74
N VAL A 192 5.26 -0.31 -11.29
CA VAL A 192 4.97 -0.05 -9.88
C VAL A 192 3.72 -0.85 -9.50
N ALA A 193 3.90 -2.05 -8.95
CA ALA A 193 2.81 -2.97 -8.59
C ALA A 193 2.42 -2.74 -7.09
N MET A 194 1.68 -1.67 -6.85
CA MET A 194 1.21 -1.21 -5.54
C MET A 194 -0.26 -0.79 -5.63
N GLY A 195 -0.95 -0.63 -4.49
CA GLY A 195 -2.36 -0.22 -4.46
C GLY A 195 -3.34 -1.34 -4.80
N GLY A 196 -3.00 -2.56 -4.46
CA GLY A 196 -3.83 -3.75 -4.66
C GLY A 196 -3.86 -4.67 -3.44
N TYR A 197 -3.99 -4.13 -2.24
CA TYR A 197 -4.08 -4.81 -0.95
C TYR A 197 -2.77 -5.50 -0.51
N THR A 198 -2.24 -6.41 -1.31
CA THR A 198 -0.98 -7.11 -1.08
C THR A 198 -0.35 -7.50 -2.42
N ASN A 199 0.87 -8.02 -2.42
CA ASN A 199 1.50 -8.48 -3.65
C ASN A 199 0.72 -9.64 -4.31
N GLY A 200 0.77 -9.71 -5.63
CA GLY A 200 0.05 -10.73 -6.41
C GLY A 200 0.73 -12.11 -6.48
N GLY A 201 1.91 -12.26 -5.85
CA GLY A 201 2.68 -13.51 -5.87
C GLY A 201 3.44 -13.76 -7.18
N VAL A 202 3.93 -14.99 -7.31
CA VAL A 202 4.83 -15.39 -8.41
C VAL A 202 4.17 -15.34 -9.78
N ASP A 203 2.90 -15.74 -9.86
CA ASP A 203 2.19 -15.79 -11.15
C ASP A 203 1.96 -14.39 -11.73
N VAL A 204 1.68 -13.40 -10.87
CA VAL A 204 1.58 -11.98 -11.26
C VAL A 204 2.95 -11.44 -11.67
N LEU A 205 4.00 -11.76 -10.90
CA LEU A 205 5.37 -11.36 -11.24
C LEU A 205 5.78 -11.92 -12.62
N ARG A 206 5.47 -13.19 -12.88
CA ARG A 206 5.69 -13.84 -14.19
C ARG A 206 4.92 -13.12 -15.29
N ALA A 207 3.64 -12.79 -15.07
CA ALA A 207 2.82 -12.13 -16.08
C ALA A 207 3.41 -10.78 -16.51
N TYR A 208 3.96 -10.01 -15.57
CA TYR A 208 4.69 -8.78 -15.91
C TYR A 208 5.93 -9.04 -16.77
N PHE A 209 6.75 -10.03 -16.41
CA PHE A 209 7.97 -10.33 -17.17
C PHE A 209 7.65 -10.86 -18.56
N ASP A 210 6.65 -11.74 -18.69
CA ASP A 210 6.18 -12.27 -19.98
C ASP A 210 5.64 -11.14 -20.91
N ALA A 211 5.13 -10.05 -20.32
CA ALA A 211 4.70 -8.86 -21.06
C ALA A 211 5.85 -7.87 -21.36
N GLY A 212 7.11 -8.26 -21.07
CA GLY A 212 8.29 -7.47 -21.36
C GLY A 212 8.58 -6.35 -20.34
N VAL A 213 8.01 -6.41 -19.13
CA VAL A 213 8.45 -5.59 -18.00
C VAL A 213 9.82 -6.07 -17.55
N GLY A 214 10.80 -5.17 -17.46
CA GLY A 214 12.16 -5.49 -17.05
C GLY A 214 12.33 -5.49 -15.53
N THR A 215 11.64 -4.58 -14.85
CA THR A 215 11.72 -4.41 -13.38
C THR A 215 10.33 -4.20 -12.79
N VAL A 216 10.00 -4.98 -11.77
CA VAL A 216 8.77 -4.82 -10.98
C VAL A 216 9.12 -4.32 -9.58
N LEU A 217 8.44 -3.26 -9.13
CA LEU A 217 8.54 -2.73 -7.77
C LEU A 217 7.34 -3.21 -6.96
N MET A 218 7.59 -3.78 -5.80
CA MET A 218 6.57 -4.18 -4.82
C MET A 218 7.00 -3.75 -3.43
N MET A 219 6.08 -3.42 -2.55
CA MET A 219 6.39 -3.01 -1.17
C MET A 219 7.04 -4.13 -0.36
N HIS A 220 6.54 -5.35 -0.54
CA HIS A 220 7.05 -6.58 0.08
C HIS A 220 6.83 -7.80 -0.83
N PHE A 221 7.60 -8.87 -0.62
CA PHE A 221 7.44 -10.12 -1.35
C PHE A 221 7.86 -11.30 -0.45
N PRO A 222 6.99 -12.30 -0.20
CA PRO A 222 7.28 -13.40 0.70
C PRO A 222 8.44 -14.26 0.24
N ASP A 223 9.21 -14.81 1.19
CA ASP A 223 10.36 -15.68 0.89
C ASP A 223 9.96 -16.95 0.13
N ALA A 224 8.79 -17.53 0.44
CA ALA A 224 8.26 -18.67 -0.29
C ALA A 224 8.04 -18.36 -1.78
N ASP A 225 7.41 -17.22 -2.07
CA ASP A 225 7.18 -16.75 -3.45
C ASP A 225 8.52 -16.43 -4.14
N LEU A 226 9.49 -15.88 -3.41
CA LEU A 226 10.82 -15.58 -3.95
C LEU A 226 11.59 -16.86 -4.32
N ARG A 227 11.51 -17.88 -3.48
CA ARG A 227 12.10 -19.21 -3.80
C ARG A 227 11.44 -19.80 -5.05
N GLU A 228 10.11 -19.81 -5.12
CA GLU A 228 9.37 -20.28 -6.29
C GLU A 228 9.76 -19.50 -7.56
N ALA A 229 9.89 -18.18 -7.49
CA ALA A 229 10.33 -17.36 -8.63
C ALA A 229 11.73 -17.71 -9.12
N ARG A 230 12.65 -18.05 -8.20
CA ARG A 230 14.03 -18.50 -8.52
C ARG A 230 14.05 -19.90 -9.12
N GLU A 231 13.29 -20.84 -8.56
CA GLU A 231 13.14 -22.20 -9.08
C GLU A 231 12.58 -22.19 -10.52
N GLN A 232 11.64 -21.33 -10.78
CA GLN A 232 11.06 -21.12 -12.09
C GLN A 232 11.96 -20.30 -13.03
N LYS A 233 13.11 -19.81 -12.57
CA LYS A 233 14.10 -19.04 -13.33
C LYS A 233 13.47 -17.82 -14.03
N LEU A 234 12.59 -17.09 -13.32
CA LEU A 234 11.96 -15.91 -13.88
C LEU A 234 13.01 -14.88 -14.33
N ALA A 235 12.88 -14.39 -15.57
CA ALA A 235 13.84 -13.50 -16.20
C ALA A 235 13.37 -12.04 -16.10
N GLY A 236 13.80 -11.36 -15.04
CA GLY A 236 13.52 -9.95 -14.77
C GLY A 236 14.12 -9.51 -13.46
N ASN A 237 13.82 -8.29 -13.05
CA ASN A 237 14.26 -7.74 -11.78
C ASN A 237 13.06 -7.51 -10.86
N LEU A 238 13.15 -7.94 -9.62
CA LEU A 238 12.22 -7.60 -8.56
C LEU A 238 12.93 -6.74 -7.51
N VAL A 239 12.43 -5.55 -7.30
CA VAL A 239 12.85 -4.66 -6.21
C VAL A 239 11.74 -4.61 -5.17
N VAL A 240 12.07 -4.96 -3.94
CA VAL A 240 11.21 -4.77 -2.77
C VAL A 240 11.58 -3.43 -2.15
N THR A 241 10.63 -2.49 -2.13
CA THR A 241 10.89 -1.09 -1.79
C THR A 241 10.90 -0.81 -0.29
N GLY A 242 10.35 -1.73 0.51
CA GLY A 242 10.15 -1.57 1.96
C GLY A 242 8.72 -1.15 2.29
N HIS A 243 8.03 -1.95 3.12
CA HIS A 243 6.61 -1.80 3.38
C HIS A 243 6.29 -0.47 4.06
N MET A 244 6.78 -0.29 5.28
CA MET A 244 6.48 0.92 6.09
C MET A 244 6.90 2.21 5.39
N ALA A 245 8.05 2.22 4.70
CA ALA A 245 8.50 3.38 3.96
C ALA A 245 7.56 3.74 2.81
N SER A 246 7.15 2.73 2.03
CA SER A 246 6.30 2.94 0.86
C SER A 246 4.88 3.36 1.25
N ASP A 247 4.29 2.74 2.27
CA ASP A 247 2.98 3.14 2.81
C ASP A 247 3.02 4.59 3.29
N SER A 248 4.11 4.95 3.99
CA SER A 248 4.25 6.28 4.58
C SER A 248 4.29 7.42 3.56
N ILE A 249 4.70 7.17 2.31
CA ILE A 249 4.67 8.19 1.25
C ILE A 249 3.24 8.71 1.05
N GLY A 250 2.29 7.82 0.78
CA GLY A 250 0.89 8.21 0.55
C GLY A 250 0.17 8.65 1.81
N ILE A 251 0.48 7.98 2.94
CA ILE A 251 -0.08 8.33 4.25
C ILE A 251 0.34 9.75 4.64
N ASN A 252 1.62 10.12 4.52
CA ASN A 252 2.07 11.45 4.90
C ASN A 252 1.42 12.53 4.05
N VAL A 253 1.29 12.34 2.73
CA VAL A 253 0.56 13.27 1.86
C VAL A 253 -0.88 13.47 2.34
N PHE A 254 -1.57 12.39 2.68
CA PHE A 254 -2.94 12.46 3.19
C PHE A 254 -3.01 13.16 4.55
N LEU A 255 -2.14 12.80 5.48
CA LEU A 255 -2.12 13.41 6.81
C LEU A 255 -1.72 14.88 6.78
N ASP A 256 -0.80 15.29 5.89
CA ASP A 256 -0.43 16.68 5.69
C ASP A 256 -1.60 17.51 5.18
N GLU A 257 -2.42 16.95 4.28
CA GLU A 257 -3.64 17.63 3.81
C GLU A 257 -4.66 17.76 4.94
N LEU A 258 -4.87 16.74 5.77
CA LEU A 258 -5.74 16.83 6.95
C LEU A 258 -5.24 17.91 7.94
N GLN A 259 -3.92 18.03 8.14
CA GLN A 259 -3.34 19.10 8.96
C GLN A 259 -3.59 20.49 8.33
N ARG A 260 -3.44 20.62 7.01
CA ARG A 260 -3.74 21.86 6.29
C ARG A 260 -5.21 22.27 6.45
N LEU A 261 -6.11 21.29 6.56
CA LEU A 261 -7.54 21.47 6.80
C LEU A 261 -7.88 21.70 8.29
N GLY A 262 -6.88 21.76 9.18
CA GLY A 262 -7.02 22.18 10.57
C GLY A 262 -7.09 21.04 11.61
N LEU A 263 -6.82 19.79 11.23
CA LEU A 263 -6.70 18.71 12.21
C LEU A 263 -5.31 18.72 12.88
N THR A 264 -5.28 18.36 14.14
CA THR A 264 -4.03 18.03 14.85
C THR A 264 -3.77 16.53 14.73
N ILE A 265 -2.67 16.16 14.07
CA ILE A 265 -2.33 14.77 13.80
C ILE A 265 -1.12 14.35 14.63
N THR A 266 -1.27 13.26 15.38
CA THR A 266 -0.15 12.55 16.01
C THR A 266 0.16 11.32 15.17
N ARG A 267 1.34 11.28 14.52
CA ARG A 267 1.82 10.13 13.76
C ARG A 267 2.48 9.13 14.69
N ALA A 268 2.08 7.86 14.61
CA ALA A 268 2.59 6.76 15.43
C ALA A 268 2.49 5.42 14.67
N GLY A 269 2.63 4.30 15.38
CA GLY A 269 2.28 2.97 14.86
C GLY A 269 2.96 2.59 13.54
N GLY A 270 4.23 2.96 13.35
CA GLY A 270 5.02 2.56 12.19
C GLY A 270 5.06 3.58 11.04
N ILE A 271 4.34 4.70 11.11
CA ILE A 271 4.46 5.78 10.11
C ILE A 271 5.87 6.34 10.14
N VAL A 272 6.58 6.24 9.03
CA VAL A 272 7.91 6.85 8.85
C VAL A 272 7.72 8.35 8.62
N VAL A 273 8.22 9.14 9.58
CA VAL A 273 8.21 10.61 9.49
C VAL A 273 9.60 11.05 9.03
N PRO A 274 9.71 11.80 7.91
CA PRO A 274 10.98 12.31 7.40
C PRO A 274 11.66 13.32 8.33
#